data_9db048aa977e7436a352cbcd682d99c0
#
_entry.id   9db048aa977e7436a352cbcd682d99c0
#
_cell.length_a   1.000
_cell.length_b   1.000
_cell.length_c   1.000
_cell.angle_alpha   90.00
_cell.angle_beta   90.00
_cell.angle_gamma   90.00
#
_symmetry.space_group_name_H-M   'P 1'
#
loop_
_entity.id
_entity.type
_entity.pdbx_description
1 polymer ?
#
loop_
_entity_poly.entity_id
_entity_poly.type
_entity_poly.pdbx_seq_one_letter_code
_entity_poly.pdbx_strand_id
1 'polypeptide(L)'
;MSIKSIQKQNVVNEIYDQISAKLLDGSWAPGSRLPSEAELTTSFNVSRVSVRSAVQRFRDLGIVVTRQGSGSYVSENFTPQMLSNDPRPIMHLSREEFHDMMIFRQTVEFKCVELAVTHATDDDIRQLEEALNNMLINKGDYKKYSAADYEFHLAIVRASHNSVFYNVMNSIKDIYYYYLEELNRALGITLESVEAHIKVYMSIKNRDATTAVEVLNEAMSENITAIEKIKSTDSAKK
;
A
#
# COMPACT_ATOMS: atom_id res chain seq x y z
N MET A 1 13.88 -0.48 32.14
CA MET A 1 12.53 -0.37 31.51
C MET A 1 12.69 0.31 30.17
N SER A 2 12.52 -0.40 29.06
CA SER A 2 12.60 0.19 27.73
C SER A 2 11.20 0.70 27.37
N ILE A 3 11.04 2.01 27.30
CA ILE A 3 9.80 2.66 26.82
C ILE A 3 9.81 2.55 25.29
N LYS A 4 8.90 1.76 24.73
CA LYS A 4 8.69 1.72 23.28
C LYS A 4 7.98 3.02 22.85
N SER A 5 8.56 3.72 21.89
CA SER A 5 7.97 4.93 21.29
C SER A 5 6.64 4.55 20.62
N ILE A 6 5.56 5.24 21.03
CA ILE A 6 4.25 5.14 20.37
C ILE A 6 4.37 5.92 19.06
N GLN A 7 4.18 5.27 17.91
CA GLN A 7 4.22 5.95 16.63
C GLN A 7 2.97 6.82 16.48
N LYS A 8 3.15 8.14 16.53
CA LYS A 8 2.11 9.17 16.37
C LYS A 8 1.25 9.01 15.11
N GLN A 9 1.74 8.34 14.11
CA GLN A 9 1.10 8.15 12.80
C GLN A 9 -0.08 7.17 12.86
N ASN A 10 -0.04 6.18 13.76
CA ASN A 10 -1.10 5.19 13.90
C ASN A 10 -2.41 5.82 14.40
N VAL A 11 -2.33 6.69 15.42
CA VAL A 11 -3.50 7.35 16.02
C VAL A 11 -4.26 8.24 15.03
N VAL A 12 -3.56 8.98 14.16
CA VAL A 12 -4.19 9.85 13.15
C VAL A 12 -4.97 9.03 12.14
N ASN A 13 -4.45 7.87 11.77
CA ASN A 13 -5.09 6.97 10.83
C ASN A 13 -6.31 6.26 11.42
N GLU A 14 -6.21 5.77 12.65
CA GLU A 14 -7.35 5.20 13.37
C GLU A 14 -8.52 6.19 13.49
N ILE A 15 -8.24 7.46 13.77
CA ILE A 15 -9.27 8.51 13.80
C ILE A 15 -9.90 8.68 12.41
N TYR A 16 -9.07 8.71 11.37
CA TYR A 16 -9.56 8.87 10.01
C TYR A 16 -10.42 7.69 9.60
N ASP A 17 -10.01 6.45 9.88
CA ASP A 17 -10.76 5.25 9.51
C ASP A 17 -12.13 5.20 10.18
N GLN A 18 -12.19 5.57 11.46
CA GLN A 18 -13.47 5.65 12.17
C GLN A 18 -14.36 6.78 11.63
N ILE A 19 -13.81 7.93 11.26
CA ILE A 19 -14.55 9.01 10.59
C ILE A 19 -15.05 8.54 9.22
N SER A 20 -14.19 7.88 8.43
CA SER A 20 -14.53 7.32 7.11
C SER A 20 -15.68 6.31 7.21
N ALA A 21 -15.64 5.42 8.20
CA ALA A 21 -16.72 4.46 8.43
C ALA A 21 -18.05 5.16 8.70
N LYS A 22 -18.07 6.26 9.49
CA LYS A 22 -19.27 7.06 9.77
C LYS A 22 -19.81 7.80 8.56
N LEU A 23 -18.96 8.16 7.61
CA LEU A 23 -19.35 8.75 6.33
C LEU A 23 -19.94 7.68 5.38
N LEU A 24 -19.34 6.49 5.36
CA LEU A 24 -19.77 5.39 4.49
C LEU A 24 -21.06 4.73 4.97
N ASP A 25 -21.26 4.58 6.28
CA ASP A 25 -22.50 4.01 6.85
C ASP A 25 -23.67 5.00 6.88
N GLY A 26 -23.44 6.25 6.42
CA GLY A 26 -24.45 7.30 6.37
C GLY A 26 -24.78 7.95 7.73
N SER A 27 -24.09 7.58 8.81
CA SER A 27 -24.26 8.22 10.13
C SER A 27 -23.96 9.72 10.07
N TRP A 28 -23.04 10.11 9.20
CA TRP A 28 -22.73 11.50 8.88
C TRP A 28 -23.04 11.75 7.38
N ALA A 29 -24.29 12.10 7.11
CA ALA A 29 -24.79 12.33 5.76
C ALA A 29 -24.20 13.62 5.14
N PRO A 30 -24.18 13.75 3.79
CA PRO A 30 -23.86 15.00 3.11
C PRO A 30 -24.62 16.19 3.70
N GLY A 31 -23.95 17.31 3.92
CA GLY A 31 -24.50 18.52 4.57
C GLY A 31 -24.61 18.47 6.09
N SER A 32 -24.45 17.32 6.72
CA SER A 32 -24.52 17.20 8.18
C SER A 32 -23.29 17.83 8.86
N ARG A 33 -23.50 18.28 10.09
CA ARG A 33 -22.42 18.87 10.91
C ARG A 33 -21.60 17.75 11.53
N LEU A 34 -20.27 17.84 11.41
CA LEU A 34 -19.36 16.99 12.16
C LEU A 34 -19.28 17.42 13.63
N PRO A 35 -19.01 16.49 14.56
CA PRO A 35 -18.61 16.85 15.90
C PRO A 35 -17.40 17.79 15.85
N SER A 36 -17.31 18.72 16.79
CA SER A 36 -16.15 19.63 16.89
C SER A 36 -14.86 18.84 17.17
N GLU A 37 -13.72 19.44 16.85
CA GLU A 37 -12.41 18.85 17.17
C GLU A 37 -12.27 18.56 18.67
N ALA A 38 -12.91 19.34 19.55
CA ALA A 38 -12.92 19.11 20.98
C ALA A 38 -13.76 17.88 21.37
N GLU A 39 -14.94 17.72 20.79
CA GLU A 39 -15.81 16.56 21.00
C GLU A 39 -15.13 15.28 20.48
N LEU A 40 -14.53 15.33 19.29
CA LEU A 40 -13.77 14.20 18.73
C LEU A 40 -12.56 13.84 19.61
N THR A 41 -11.84 14.84 20.15
CA THR A 41 -10.71 14.63 21.08
C THR A 41 -11.16 13.85 22.31
N THR A 42 -12.31 14.24 22.86
CA THR A 42 -12.89 13.56 24.03
C THR A 42 -13.38 12.15 23.67
N SER A 43 -14.09 12.01 22.57
CA SER A 43 -14.68 10.71 22.14
C SER A 43 -13.62 9.68 21.79
N PHE A 44 -12.54 10.08 21.12
CA PHE A 44 -11.43 9.18 20.75
C PHE A 44 -10.36 9.05 21.84
N ASN A 45 -10.44 9.86 22.90
CA ASN A 45 -9.43 9.91 23.97
C ASN A 45 -8.00 10.11 23.45
N VAL A 46 -7.81 11.06 22.54
CA VAL A 46 -6.53 11.34 21.86
C VAL A 46 -6.17 12.83 21.90
N SER A 47 -4.99 13.20 21.43
CA SER A 47 -4.57 14.59 21.37
C SER A 47 -5.35 15.41 20.34
N ARG A 48 -5.57 16.72 20.62
CA ARG A 48 -6.18 17.67 19.65
C ARG A 48 -5.39 17.74 18.33
N VAL A 49 -4.07 17.60 18.40
CA VAL A 49 -3.20 17.61 17.22
C VAL A 49 -3.52 16.43 16.31
N SER A 50 -3.73 15.23 16.89
CA SER A 50 -4.08 14.03 16.11
C SER A 50 -5.44 14.17 15.43
N VAL A 51 -6.45 14.65 16.15
CA VAL A 51 -7.79 14.92 15.60
C VAL A 51 -7.73 15.96 14.48
N ARG A 52 -7.04 17.08 14.71
CA ARG A 52 -6.88 18.13 13.70
C ARG A 52 -6.21 17.62 12.44
N SER A 53 -5.15 16.81 12.59
CA SER A 53 -4.46 16.20 11.44
C SER A 53 -5.38 15.27 10.65
N ALA A 54 -6.18 14.44 11.32
CA ALA A 54 -7.14 13.57 10.65
C ALA A 54 -8.24 14.36 9.94
N VAL A 55 -8.86 15.35 10.60
CA VAL A 55 -9.92 16.17 10.01
C VAL A 55 -9.39 17.04 8.85
N GLN A 56 -8.14 17.52 8.94
CA GLN A 56 -7.52 18.29 7.86
C GLN A 56 -7.45 17.48 6.56
N ARG A 57 -7.19 16.19 6.63
CA ARG A 57 -7.15 15.33 5.43
C ARG A 57 -8.49 15.25 4.73
N PHE A 58 -9.60 15.18 5.45
CA PHE A 58 -10.94 15.26 4.85
C PHE A 58 -11.23 16.62 4.21
N ARG A 59 -10.64 17.71 4.77
CA ARG A 59 -10.72 19.04 4.15
C ARG A 59 -9.92 19.10 2.85
N ASP A 60 -8.73 18.52 2.84
CA ASP A 60 -7.85 18.48 1.66
C ASP A 60 -8.47 17.69 0.51
N LEU A 61 -9.29 16.67 0.84
CA LEU A 61 -10.09 15.90 -0.13
C LEU A 61 -11.41 16.58 -0.53
N GLY A 62 -11.75 17.73 0.05
CA GLY A 62 -13.04 18.38 -0.18
C GLY A 62 -14.26 17.63 0.40
N ILE A 63 -14.03 16.60 1.22
CA ILE A 63 -15.06 15.82 1.91
C ILE A 63 -15.64 16.59 3.09
N VAL A 64 -14.82 17.39 3.76
CA VAL A 64 -15.22 18.23 4.90
C VAL A 64 -14.98 19.70 4.54
N VAL A 65 -15.98 20.53 4.78
CA VAL A 65 -15.91 21.98 4.61
C VAL A 65 -16.05 22.67 5.97
N THR A 66 -15.23 23.70 6.22
CA THR A 66 -15.32 24.50 7.45
C THR A 66 -16.07 25.78 7.16
N ARG A 67 -17.11 26.07 7.94
CA ARG A 67 -17.86 27.34 7.91
C ARG A 67 -17.40 28.17 9.12
N GLN A 68 -16.84 29.34 8.86
CA GLN A 68 -16.30 30.20 9.91
C GLN A 68 -17.36 30.48 10.99
N GLY A 69 -17.00 30.27 12.24
CA GLY A 69 -17.89 30.43 13.39
C GLY A 69 -18.99 29.37 13.55
N SER A 70 -19.18 28.47 12.57
CA SER A 70 -20.26 27.48 12.57
C SER A 70 -19.77 26.03 12.75
N GLY A 71 -18.51 25.75 12.41
CA GLY A 71 -17.92 24.41 12.55
C GLY A 71 -17.60 23.72 11.23
N SER A 72 -17.38 22.42 11.29
CA SER A 72 -17.08 21.57 10.13
C SER A 72 -18.33 20.78 9.71
N TYR A 73 -18.51 20.60 8.42
CA TYR A 73 -19.67 19.94 7.81
C TYR A 73 -19.19 18.94 6.75
N VAL A 74 -19.92 17.84 6.56
CA VAL A 74 -19.75 16.97 5.40
C VAL A 74 -20.14 17.78 4.15
N SER A 75 -19.32 17.72 3.12
CA SER A 75 -19.62 18.35 1.83
C SER A 75 -20.95 17.84 1.27
N GLU A 76 -21.78 18.72 0.74
CA GLU A 76 -23.02 18.33 0.06
C GLU A 76 -22.75 17.47 -1.18
N ASN A 77 -21.55 17.63 -1.77
CA ASN A 77 -21.09 16.87 -2.93
C ASN A 77 -20.31 15.59 -2.53
N PHE A 78 -20.33 15.20 -1.25
CA PHE A 78 -19.63 14.01 -0.81
C PHE A 78 -20.16 12.76 -1.52
N THR A 79 -19.25 11.99 -2.06
CA THR A 79 -19.50 10.64 -2.57
C THR A 79 -18.46 9.66 -1.98
N PRO A 80 -18.83 8.38 -1.78
CA PRO A 80 -17.88 7.36 -1.27
C PRO A 80 -16.57 7.29 -2.09
N GLN A 81 -16.64 7.57 -3.39
CA GLN A 81 -15.47 7.58 -4.30
C GLN A 81 -14.45 8.66 -3.92
N MET A 82 -14.87 9.75 -3.26
CA MET A 82 -13.91 10.77 -2.79
C MET A 82 -12.97 10.25 -1.71
N LEU A 83 -13.39 9.26 -0.93
CA LEU A 83 -12.51 8.57 0.03
C LEU A 83 -11.49 7.69 -0.70
N SER A 84 -11.84 7.15 -1.85
CA SER A 84 -10.92 6.37 -2.69
C SER A 84 -9.86 7.25 -3.38
N ASN A 85 -10.11 8.55 -3.51
CA ASN A 85 -9.16 9.54 -4.02
C ASN A 85 -8.20 10.07 -2.93
N ASP A 86 -8.32 9.57 -1.71
CA ASP A 86 -7.35 9.91 -0.66
C ASP A 86 -5.97 9.39 -1.08
N PRO A 87 -4.96 10.29 -1.25
CA PRO A 87 -3.58 9.85 -1.54
C PRO A 87 -2.94 9.11 -0.37
N ARG A 88 -3.70 8.97 0.74
CA ARG A 88 -3.24 8.02 1.74
C ARG A 88 -3.33 6.63 1.23
N PRO A 89 -2.38 5.93 1.59
CA PRO A 89 -2.42 4.52 1.61
C PRO A 89 -3.65 4.05 2.40
N ILE A 90 -4.43 3.07 1.88
CA ILE A 90 -5.35 2.24 2.65
C ILE A 90 -4.49 1.57 3.73
N MET A 91 -4.33 2.25 4.84
CA MET A 91 -3.41 1.82 5.88
C MET A 91 -4.10 0.74 6.70
N HIS A 92 -4.11 -0.39 6.31
CA HIS A 92 -4.58 -1.64 6.85
C HIS A 92 -5.38 -2.39 5.79
N LEU A 93 -4.66 -2.94 4.82
CA LEU A 93 -5.21 -4.06 4.07
C LEU A 93 -5.71 -5.06 5.12
N SER A 94 -6.99 -5.38 5.09
CA SER A 94 -7.52 -6.48 5.86
C SER A 94 -6.73 -7.75 5.52
N ARG A 95 -6.87 -8.78 6.32
CA ARG A 95 -6.23 -10.06 5.99
C ARG A 95 -6.70 -10.58 4.63
N GLU A 96 -7.97 -10.38 4.33
CA GLU A 96 -8.60 -10.77 3.07
C GLU A 96 -8.02 -9.97 1.89
N GLU A 97 -7.97 -8.65 1.98
CA GLU A 97 -7.42 -7.80 0.92
C GLU A 97 -5.94 -8.08 0.65
N PHE A 98 -5.16 -8.34 1.70
CA PHE A 98 -3.77 -8.77 1.56
C PHE A 98 -3.67 -10.09 0.80
N HIS A 99 -4.50 -11.06 1.16
CA HIS A 99 -4.54 -12.38 0.54
C HIS A 99 -4.99 -12.30 -0.93
N ASP A 100 -6.01 -11.50 -1.22
CA ASP A 100 -6.51 -11.29 -2.58
C ASP A 100 -5.44 -10.64 -3.48
N MET A 101 -4.68 -9.67 -2.95
CA MET A 101 -3.55 -9.08 -3.67
C MET A 101 -2.43 -10.10 -3.91
N MET A 102 -2.16 -11.00 -2.97
CA MET A 102 -1.19 -12.07 -3.16
C MET A 102 -1.62 -13.04 -4.26
N ILE A 103 -2.90 -13.43 -4.31
CA ILE A 103 -3.44 -14.27 -5.39
C ILE A 103 -3.29 -13.55 -6.74
N PHE A 104 -3.63 -12.27 -6.81
CA PHE A 104 -3.43 -11.46 -8.00
C PHE A 104 -1.96 -11.48 -8.45
N ARG A 105 -1.04 -11.19 -7.54
CA ARG A 105 0.40 -11.18 -7.80
C ARG A 105 0.89 -12.52 -8.32
N GLN A 106 0.58 -13.60 -7.62
CA GLN A 106 0.98 -14.95 -8.06
C GLN A 106 0.45 -15.27 -9.45
N THR A 107 -0.82 -14.94 -9.73
CA THR A 107 -1.45 -15.23 -11.02
C THR A 107 -0.82 -14.43 -12.18
N VAL A 108 -0.62 -13.12 -11.98
CA VAL A 108 -0.15 -12.22 -13.04
C VAL A 108 1.36 -12.23 -13.15
N GLU A 109 2.08 -12.09 -12.04
CA GLU A 109 3.53 -11.93 -12.07
C GLU A 109 4.26 -13.21 -12.46
N PHE A 110 3.84 -14.38 -12.00
CA PHE A 110 4.45 -15.65 -12.43
C PHE A 110 4.31 -15.82 -13.95
N LYS A 111 3.13 -15.52 -14.49
CA LYS A 111 2.94 -15.57 -15.94
C LYS A 111 3.76 -14.52 -16.69
N CYS A 112 3.87 -13.32 -16.14
CA CYS A 112 4.71 -12.28 -16.73
C CYS A 112 6.21 -12.63 -16.69
N VAL A 113 6.70 -13.25 -15.62
CA VAL A 113 8.08 -13.75 -15.52
C VAL A 113 8.36 -14.80 -16.60
N GLU A 114 7.49 -15.81 -16.75
CA GLU A 114 7.63 -16.82 -17.82
C GLU A 114 7.69 -16.20 -19.22
N LEU A 115 6.80 -15.24 -19.49
CA LEU A 115 6.76 -14.52 -20.75
C LEU A 115 7.99 -13.62 -20.95
N ALA A 116 8.42 -12.91 -19.89
CA ALA A 116 9.60 -12.05 -19.93
C ALA A 116 10.88 -12.86 -20.22
N VAL A 117 11.03 -14.03 -19.61
CA VAL A 117 12.15 -14.93 -19.93
C VAL A 117 12.20 -15.26 -21.43
N THR A 118 11.04 -15.40 -22.07
CA THR A 118 10.96 -15.75 -23.51
C THR A 118 11.08 -14.53 -24.42
N HIS A 119 10.47 -13.39 -24.03
CA HIS A 119 10.24 -12.27 -24.95
C HIS A 119 11.06 -11.02 -24.64
N ALA A 120 11.65 -10.88 -23.45
CA ALA A 120 12.36 -9.68 -23.08
C ALA A 120 13.48 -9.36 -24.08
N THR A 121 13.54 -8.11 -24.52
CA THR A 121 14.62 -7.57 -25.34
C THR A 121 15.78 -7.11 -24.45
N ASP A 122 16.92 -6.79 -25.06
CA ASP A 122 18.05 -6.19 -24.31
C ASP A 122 17.67 -4.85 -23.68
N ASP A 123 16.71 -4.13 -24.26
CA ASP A 123 16.18 -2.89 -23.71
C ASP A 123 15.33 -3.14 -22.46
N ASP A 124 14.47 -4.14 -22.49
CA ASP A 124 13.70 -4.57 -21.32
C ASP A 124 14.61 -5.00 -20.16
N ILE A 125 15.66 -5.74 -20.46
CA ILE A 125 16.66 -6.15 -19.45
C ILE A 125 17.35 -4.93 -18.83
N ARG A 126 17.69 -3.89 -19.63
CA ARG A 126 18.26 -2.64 -19.09
C ARG A 126 17.27 -1.90 -18.19
N GLN A 127 16.01 -1.77 -18.62
CA GLN A 127 14.97 -1.12 -17.82
C GLN A 127 14.73 -1.86 -16.50
N LEU A 128 14.75 -3.19 -16.51
CA LEU A 128 14.63 -4.01 -15.31
C LEU A 128 15.84 -3.82 -14.37
N GLU A 129 17.05 -3.72 -14.91
CA GLU A 129 18.27 -3.42 -14.15
C GLU A 129 18.23 -2.03 -13.52
N GLU A 130 17.76 -1.02 -14.25
CA GLU A 130 17.57 0.34 -13.73
C GLU A 130 16.55 0.38 -12.58
N ALA A 131 15.42 -0.33 -12.73
CA ALA A 131 14.41 -0.41 -11.67
C ALA A 131 14.98 -1.10 -10.41
N LEU A 132 15.71 -2.21 -10.57
CA LEU A 132 16.40 -2.89 -9.47
C LEU A 132 17.41 -1.97 -8.77
N ASN A 133 18.24 -1.26 -9.52
CA ASN A 133 19.21 -0.32 -8.96
C ASN A 133 18.52 0.80 -8.16
N ASN A 134 17.38 1.30 -8.64
CA ASN A 134 16.58 2.29 -7.92
C ASN A 134 16.06 1.74 -6.58
N MET A 135 15.64 0.48 -6.51
CA MET A 135 15.30 -0.16 -5.24
C MET A 135 16.50 -0.20 -4.29
N LEU A 136 17.67 -0.66 -4.77
CA LEU A 136 18.89 -0.81 -3.97
C LEU A 136 19.37 0.52 -3.38
N ILE A 137 19.27 1.61 -4.13
CA ILE A 137 19.64 2.96 -3.67
C ILE A 137 18.69 3.46 -2.56
N ASN A 138 17.43 3.08 -2.61
CA ASN A 138 16.39 3.59 -1.71
C ASN A 138 16.13 2.71 -0.47
N LYS A 139 16.97 1.72 -0.18
CA LYS A 139 16.79 0.78 0.97
C LYS A 139 16.64 1.45 2.35
N GLY A 140 17.10 2.68 2.52
CA GLY A 140 16.98 3.45 3.76
C GLY A 140 15.63 4.16 3.96
N ASP A 141 14.77 4.17 2.95
CA ASP A 141 13.46 4.84 2.95
C ASP A 141 12.40 3.91 2.39
N TYR A 142 11.59 3.30 3.26
CA TYR A 142 10.61 2.28 2.85
C TYR A 142 9.60 2.80 1.82
N LYS A 143 9.25 4.09 1.81
CA LYS A 143 8.32 4.66 0.83
C LYS A 143 8.95 4.74 -0.56
N LYS A 144 10.17 5.25 -0.62
CA LYS A 144 10.91 5.32 -1.89
C LYS A 144 11.26 3.93 -2.40
N TYR A 145 11.61 3.03 -1.48
CA TYR A 145 11.84 1.62 -1.83
C TYR A 145 10.59 0.99 -2.43
N SER A 146 9.41 1.14 -1.80
CA SER A 146 8.16 0.57 -2.30
C SER A 146 7.73 1.15 -3.65
N ALA A 147 8.04 2.44 -3.91
CA ALA A 147 7.82 3.03 -5.22
C ALA A 147 8.72 2.38 -6.30
N ALA A 148 9.99 2.17 -5.97
CA ALA A 148 10.94 1.51 -6.87
C ALA A 148 10.63 0.00 -7.03
N ASP A 149 10.15 -0.65 -5.98
CA ASP A 149 9.67 -2.03 -5.95
C ASP A 149 8.50 -2.23 -6.93
N TYR A 150 7.50 -1.33 -6.87
CA TYR A 150 6.42 -1.32 -7.86
C TYR A 150 6.95 -1.18 -9.30
N GLU A 151 7.87 -0.25 -9.55
CA GLU A 151 8.44 -0.06 -10.89
C GLU A 151 9.25 -1.28 -11.36
N PHE A 152 9.90 -2.02 -10.44
CA PHE A 152 10.56 -3.28 -10.77
C PHE A 152 9.56 -4.35 -11.22
N HIS A 153 8.47 -4.55 -10.47
CA HIS A 153 7.41 -5.48 -10.86
C HIS A 153 6.73 -5.05 -12.17
N LEU A 154 6.50 -3.76 -12.37
CA LEU A 154 5.96 -3.24 -13.62
C LEU A 154 6.93 -3.45 -14.80
N ALA A 155 8.25 -3.36 -14.58
CA ALA A 155 9.24 -3.64 -15.62
C ALA A 155 9.21 -5.12 -16.05
N ILE A 156 9.01 -6.06 -15.12
CA ILE A 156 8.77 -7.47 -15.46
C ILE A 156 7.53 -7.62 -16.35
N VAL A 157 6.44 -6.93 -15.98
CA VAL A 157 5.20 -6.97 -16.76
C VAL A 157 5.38 -6.37 -18.15
N ARG A 158 6.15 -5.28 -18.30
CA ARG A 158 6.51 -4.72 -19.61
C ARG A 158 7.31 -5.72 -20.45
N ALA A 159 8.34 -6.33 -19.83
CA ALA A 159 9.19 -7.32 -20.47
C ALA A 159 8.45 -8.60 -20.92
N SER A 160 7.25 -8.85 -20.38
CA SER A 160 6.36 -9.92 -20.84
C SER A 160 5.75 -9.67 -22.21
N HIS A 161 5.80 -8.43 -22.70
CA HIS A 161 5.17 -7.96 -23.94
C HIS A 161 3.65 -8.22 -24.01
N ASN A 162 2.99 -8.44 -22.88
CA ASN A 162 1.54 -8.60 -22.77
C ASN A 162 0.87 -7.29 -22.40
N SER A 163 0.28 -6.61 -23.38
CA SER A 163 -0.36 -5.30 -23.18
C SER A 163 -1.56 -5.35 -22.23
N VAL A 164 -2.25 -6.48 -22.12
CA VAL A 164 -3.38 -6.65 -21.19
C VAL A 164 -2.88 -6.63 -19.75
N PHE A 165 -1.85 -7.42 -19.42
CA PHE A 165 -1.26 -7.42 -18.10
C PHE A 165 -0.68 -6.05 -17.73
N TYR A 166 -0.02 -5.39 -18.68
CA TYR A 166 0.49 -4.04 -18.47
C TYR A 166 -0.62 -3.03 -18.13
N ASN A 167 -1.70 -3.03 -18.91
CA ASN A 167 -2.83 -2.13 -18.66
C ASN A 167 -3.52 -2.41 -17.32
N VAL A 168 -3.68 -3.69 -16.95
CA VAL A 168 -4.23 -4.07 -15.64
C VAL A 168 -3.33 -3.59 -14.51
N MET A 169 -2.01 -3.84 -14.57
CA MET A 169 -1.06 -3.38 -13.57
C MET A 169 -1.09 -1.86 -13.39
N ASN A 170 -1.15 -1.09 -14.50
CA ASN A 170 -1.28 0.36 -14.42
C ASN A 170 -2.61 0.82 -13.83
N SER A 171 -3.71 0.13 -14.11
CA SER A 171 -5.02 0.50 -13.58
C SER A 171 -5.15 0.29 -12.06
N ILE A 172 -4.37 -0.65 -11.50
CA ILE A 172 -4.33 -0.92 -10.06
C ILE A 172 -3.08 -0.35 -9.38
N LYS A 173 -2.33 0.53 -10.06
CA LYS A 173 -1.05 1.08 -9.58
C LYS A 173 -1.12 1.50 -8.12
N ASP A 174 -2.11 2.32 -7.77
CA ASP A 174 -2.21 2.89 -6.42
C ASP A 174 -2.46 1.82 -5.35
N ILE A 175 -3.30 0.83 -5.65
CA ILE A 175 -3.58 -0.31 -4.77
C ILE A 175 -2.32 -1.16 -4.61
N TYR A 176 -1.63 -1.42 -5.71
CA TYR A 176 -0.44 -2.26 -5.70
C TYR A 176 0.74 -1.59 -4.98
N TYR A 177 1.03 -0.34 -5.31
CA TYR A 177 2.05 0.47 -4.62
C TYR A 177 1.81 0.47 -3.10
N TYR A 178 0.56 0.62 -2.73
CA TYR A 178 0.06 0.67 -1.39
C TYR A 178 0.29 -0.63 -0.63
N TYR A 179 -0.04 -1.75 -1.28
CA TYR A 179 0.25 -3.08 -0.78
C TYR A 179 1.76 -3.25 -0.50
N LEU A 180 2.62 -2.83 -1.42
CA LEU A 180 4.07 -2.90 -1.22
C LEU A 180 4.55 -1.98 -0.08
N GLU A 181 3.98 -0.79 0.05
CA GLU A 181 4.32 0.11 1.15
C GLU A 181 3.96 -0.50 2.51
N GLU A 182 2.78 -1.10 2.63
CA GLU A 182 2.37 -1.81 3.84
C GLU A 182 3.26 -3.03 4.14
N LEU A 183 3.57 -3.82 3.12
CA LEU A 183 4.45 -4.98 3.24
C LEU A 183 5.85 -4.56 3.74
N ASN A 184 6.49 -3.63 3.06
CA ASN A 184 7.84 -3.16 3.37
C ASN A 184 7.89 -2.41 4.72
N ARG A 185 6.80 -1.76 5.12
CA ARG A 185 6.68 -1.13 6.43
C ARG A 185 6.54 -2.17 7.56
N ALA A 186 5.75 -3.22 7.33
CA ALA A 186 5.46 -4.24 8.34
C ALA A 186 6.62 -5.21 8.54
N LEU A 187 7.24 -5.68 7.47
CA LEU A 187 8.32 -6.67 7.49
C LEU A 187 9.72 -6.03 7.51
N GLY A 188 9.83 -4.77 7.10
CA GLY A 188 11.12 -4.15 6.82
C GLY A 188 11.67 -4.55 5.45
N ILE A 189 12.73 -3.87 5.02
CA ILE A 189 13.47 -4.21 3.81
C ILE A 189 14.58 -5.16 4.23
N THR A 190 14.33 -6.45 4.10
CA THR A 190 15.25 -7.49 4.52
C THR A 190 16.29 -7.80 3.45
N LEU A 191 17.39 -8.41 3.84
CA LEU A 191 18.43 -8.86 2.91
C LEU A 191 17.87 -9.94 1.96
N GLU A 192 17.06 -10.85 2.50
CA GLU A 192 16.41 -11.93 1.76
C GLU A 192 15.49 -11.39 0.68
N SER A 193 14.67 -10.36 0.99
CA SER A 193 13.81 -9.69 0.02
C SER A 193 14.64 -9.07 -1.12
N VAL A 194 15.73 -8.38 -0.78
CA VAL A 194 16.63 -7.77 -1.78
C VAL A 194 17.27 -8.84 -2.66
N GLU A 195 17.76 -9.93 -2.07
CA GLU A 195 18.38 -11.05 -2.80
C GLU A 195 17.36 -11.73 -3.75
N ALA A 196 16.11 -11.87 -3.34
CA ALA A 196 15.06 -12.42 -4.18
C ALA A 196 14.87 -11.58 -5.46
N HIS A 197 14.80 -10.25 -5.35
CA HIS A 197 14.71 -9.38 -6.52
C HIS A 197 15.92 -9.48 -7.45
N ILE A 198 17.13 -9.55 -6.90
CA ILE A 198 18.37 -9.77 -7.68
C ILE A 198 18.30 -11.11 -8.42
N LYS A 199 17.90 -12.18 -7.73
CA LYS A 199 17.78 -13.51 -8.33
C LYS A 199 16.75 -13.56 -9.45
N VAL A 200 15.58 -12.94 -9.26
CA VAL A 200 14.54 -12.84 -10.32
C VAL A 200 15.09 -12.11 -11.54
N TYR A 201 15.74 -10.94 -11.35
CA TYR A 201 16.39 -10.22 -12.44
C TYR A 201 17.41 -11.07 -13.19
N MET A 202 18.31 -11.74 -12.45
CA MET A 202 19.35 -12.58 -13.05
C MET A 202 18.77 -13.76 -13.80
N SER A 203 17.71 -14.37 -13.28
CA SER A 203 17.04 -15.49 -13.94
C SER A 203 16.35 -15.05 -15.23
N ILE A 204 15.68 -13.89 -15.26
CA ILE A 204 15.10 -13.34 -16.50
C ILE A 204 16.20 -13.04 -17.53
N LYS A 205 17.30 -12.40 -17.08
CA LYS A 205 18.46 -12.09 -17.94
C LYS A 205 19.11 -13.35 -18.52
N ASN A 206 19.17 -14.42 -17.75
CA ASN A 206 19.74 -15.71 -18.15
C ASN A 206 18.74 -16.64 -18.83
N ARG A 207 17.49 -16.21 -19.05
CA ARG A 207 16.45 -16.99 -19.70
C ARG A 207 16.04 -18.27 -18.93
N ASP A 208 16.13 -18.21 -17.59
CA ASP A 208 15.77 -19.31 -16.68
C ASP A 208 14.41 -19.05 -16.01
N ALA A 209 13.33 -19.51 -16.66
CA ALA A 209 11.97 -19.33 -16.17
C ALA A 209 11.70 -20.12 -14.88
N THR A 210 12.28 -21.31 -14.75
CA THR A 210 12.05 -22.17 -13.58
C THR A 210 12.57 -21.51 -12.31
N THR A 211 13.84 -21.13 -12.31
CA THR A 211 14.44 -20.43 -11.14
C THR A 211 13.73 -19.10 -10.85
N ALA A 212 13.35 -18.33 -11.89
CA ALA A 212 12.68 -17.05 -11.68
C ALA A 212 11.32 -17.21 -10.97
N VAL A 213 10.51 -18.20 -11.38
CA VAL A 213 9.20 -18.47 -10.75
C VAL A 213 9.36 -19.08 -9.36
N GLU A 214 10.32 -19.99 -9.15
CA GLU A 214 10.59 -20.57 -7.84
C GLU A 214 10.98 -19.53 -6.82
N VAL A 215 11.93 -18.66 -7.15
CA VAL A 215 12.39 -17.58 -6.24
C VAL A 215 11.23 -16.62 -5.90
N LEU A 216 10.44 -16.24 -6.89
CA LEU A 216 9.30 -15.37 -6.67
C LEU A 216 8.23 -16.02 -5.79
N ASN A 217 7.98 -17.31 -5.98
CA ASN A 217 7.04 -18.08 -5.17
C ASN A 217 7.51 -18.22 -3.70
N GLU A 218 8.79 -18.51 -3.49
CA GLU A 218 9.38 -18.59 -2.14
C GLU A 218 9.23 -17.26 -1.42
N ALA A 219 9.66 -16.15 -2.03
CA ALA A 219 9.58 -14.82 -1.43
C ALA A 219 8.13 -14.42 -1.09
N MET A 220 7.17 -14.72 -1.97
CA MET A 220 5.75 -14.45 -1.70
C MET A 220 5.19 -15.31 -0.57
N SER A 221 5.59 -16.58 -0.48
CA SER A 221 5.16 -17.51 0.57
C SER A 221 5.69 -17.10 1.95
N GLU A 222 6.95 -16.64 2.00
CA GLU A 222 7.56 -16.08 3.21
C GLU A 222 6.83 -14.83 3.69
N ASN A 223 6.49 -13.92 2.78
CA ASN A 223 5.74 -12.72 3.07
C ASN A 223 4.34 -13.04 3.64
N ILE A 224 3.61 -13.99 3.06
CA ILE A 224 2.31 -14.47 3.59
C ILE A 224 2.49 -14.95 5.03
N THR A 225 3.45 -15.85 5.25
CA THR A 225 3.72 -16.44 6.57
C THR A 225 4.08 -15.37 7.62
N ALA A 226 4.89 -14.40 7.24
CA ALA A 226 5.32 -13.32 8.13
C ALA A 226 4.16 -12.37 8.50
N ILE A 227 3.33 -11.99 7.53
CA ILE A 227 2.15 -11.14 7.78
C ILE A 227 1.10 -11.87 8.61
N GLU A 228 0.89 -13.16 8.40
CA GLU A 228 -0.05 -13.95 9.21
C GLU A 228 0.39 -14.02 10.69
N LYS A 229 1.70 -14.16 10.95
CA LYS A 229 2.23 -14.09 12.32
C LYS A 229 1.97 -12.74 12.98
N ILE A 230 2.19 -11.64 12.28
CA ILE A 230 1.94 -10.28 12.81
C ILE A 230 0.46 -10.12 13.17
N LYS A 231 -0.45 -10.47 12.25
CA LYS A 231 -1.89 -10.31 12.44
C LYS A 231 -2.48 -11.24 13.50
N SER A 232 -1.95 -12.46 13.67
CA SER A 232 -2.38 -13.37 14.73
C SER A 232 -1.99 -12.86 16.13
N THR A 233 -0.84 -12.19 16.24
CA THR A 233 -0.36 -11.60 17.49
C THR A 233 -1.18 -10.38 17.93
N ASP A 234 -1.69 -9.61 16.97
CA ASP A 234 -2.56 -8.45 17.26
C ASP A 234 -3.99 -8.88 17.67
N SER A 235 -4.49 -9.99 17.11
CA SER A 235 -5.80 -10.53 17.48
C SER A 235 -5.83 -11.18 18.87
N ALA A 236 -4.69 -11.66 19.37
CA ALA A 236 -4.55 -12.25 20.69
C ALA A 236 -4.41 -11.21 21.83
N LYS A 237 -4.27 -9.93 21.49
CA LYS A 237 -4.13 -8.81 22.44
C LYS A 237 -5.42 -7.97 22.60
N LYS A 238 -6.48 -8.35 21.93
CA LYS A 238 -7.83 -7.79 22.10
C LYS A 238 -8.70 -8.73 22.95
#